data_20b8c45975a9bca110d76f62e44e3d97
#
_entry.id   20b8c45975a9bca110d76f62e44e3d97
#
_cell.length_a   1.000
_cell.length_b   1.000
_cell.length_c   1.000
_cell.angle_alpha   90.00
_cell.angle_beta   90.00
_cell.angle_gamma   90.00
#
_symmetry.space_group_name_H-M   'P 1'
#
loop_
_entity.id
_entity.type
_entity.pdbx_description
1 polymer ?
#
loop_
_entity_poly.entity_id
_entity_poly.type
_entity_poly.pdbx_seq_one_letter_code
_entity_poly.pdbx_strand_id
1 'polypeptide(L)'
;MKTALVTGGTRGIGLSTAQKFIDQGWNVYITSRKEENLETVLSDNSQLKGFVARADDLAAASETCKKIVDETGSLDVLINNAGTNPSGGSLMDVDL
;
A
#
# COMPACT_ATOMS: atom_id res chain seq x y z
N MET A 1 10.86 11.20 7.98
CA MET A 1 9.69 10.34 8.16
C MET A 1 9.77 9.17 7.18
N LYS A 2 9.54 7.99 7.67
CA LYS A 2 9.61 6.80 6.83
C LYS A 2 8.32 6.62 6.05
N THR A 3 8.41 5.95 4.93
CA THR A 3 7.27 5.77 4.04
C THR A 3 7.06 4.30 3.74
N ALA A 4 5.82 3.87 3.83
CA ALA A 4 5.43 2.51 3.53
C ALA A 4 4.35 2.49 2.45
N LEU A 5 4.39 1.47 1.62
CA LEU A 5 3.33 1.22 0.63
C LEU A 5 2.76 -0.17 0.92
N VAL A 6 1.45 -0.25 1.07
CA VAL A 6 0.77 -1.52 1.28
C VAL A 6 -0.16 -1.75 0.11
N THR A 7 0.14 -2.73 -0.72
CA THR A 7 -0.75 -3.03 -1.84
C THR A 7 -1.96 -3.79 -1.32
N GLY A 8 -3.11 -3.49 -1.89
CA GLY A 8 -4.34 -4.11 -1.43
C GLY A 8 -4.73 -3.67 -0.02
N GLY A 9 -4.49 -2.44 0.31
CA GLY A 9 -4.65 -1.95 1.67
C GLY A 9 -6.03 -1.48 2.04
N THR A 10 -7.06 -1.84 1.28
CA THR A 10 -8.39 -1.30 1.56
C THR A 10 -9.19 -2.14 2.54
N ARG A 11 -8.72 -3.30 2.90
CA ARG A 11 -9.47 -4.12 3.87
C ARG A 11 -8.57 -5.21 4.42
N GLY A 12 -9.08 -5.88 5.44
CA GLY A 12 -8.42 -7.05 6.01
C GLY A 12 -7.05 -6.75 6.55
N ILE A 13 -6.15 -7.66 6.31
CA ILE A 13 -4.80 -7.57 6.83
C ILE A 13 -4.07 -6.36 6.27
N GLY A 14 -4.32 -6.04 5.00
CA GLY A 14 -3.66 -4.89 4.39
C GLY A 14 -4.00 -3.59 5.08
N LEU A 15 -5.29 -3.37 5.35
CA LEU A 15 -5.71 -2.16 6.03
C LEU A 15 -5.18 -2.11 7.45
N SER A 16 -5.24 -3.23 8.14
CA SER A 16 -4.73 -3.31 9.51
C SER A 16 -3.25 -3.00 9.56
N THR A 17 -2.50 -3.52 8.60
CA THR A 17 -1.07 -3.25 8.50
C THR A 17 -0.81 -1.77 8.25
N ALA A 18 -1.56 -1.18 7.33
CA ALA A 18 -1.39 0.22 7.03
C ALA A 18 -1.67 1.08 8.26
N GLN A 19 -2.69 0.75 9.02
CA GLN A 19 -3.02 1.51 10.21
C GLN A 19 -1.93 1.41 11.27
N LYS A 20 -1.27 0.28 11.37
CA LYS A 20 -0.17 0.15 12.31
C LYS A 20 1.00 1.04 11.95
N PHE A 21 1.30 1.17 10.67
CA PHE A 21 2.35 2.09 10.25
C PHE A 21 1.96 3.53 10.56
N ILE A 22 0.69 3.89 10.33
CA ILE A 22 0.21 5.22 10.68
C ILE A 22 0.42 5.50 12.16
N ASP A 23 0.08 4.53 13.00
CA ASP A 23 0.22 4.68 14.45
C ASP A 23 1.65 4.91 14.87
N GLN A 24 2.58 4.45 14.06
CA GLN A 24 4.00 4.64 14.35
C GLN A 24 4.59 5.87 13.70
N GLY A 25 3.77 6.67 13.06
CA GLY A 25 4.23 7.94 12.53
C GLY A 25 4.77 7.88 11.12
N TRP A 26 4.49 6.81 10.39
CA TRP A 26 4.96 6.69 9.02
C TRP A 26 4.03 7.39 8.04
N ASN A 27 4.57 7.77 6.90
CA ASN A 27 3.74 8.08 5.74
C ASN A 27 3.28 6.76 5.16
N VAL A 28 2.01 6.61 4.90
CA VAL A 28 1.51 5.34 4.41
C VAL A 28 0.65 5.54 3.18
N TYR A 29 0.98 4.78 2.15
CA TYR A 29 0.23 4.74 0.91
C TYR A 29 -0.36 3.35 0.76
N ILE A 30 -1.56 3.28 0.20
CA ILE A 30 -2.18 2.00 -0.11
C ILE A 30 -2.59 2.00 -1.56
N THR A 31 -2.74 0.81 -2.13
CA THR A 31 -3.29 0.69 -3.47
C THR A 31 -4.53 -0.17 -3.45
N SER A 32 -5.40 0.06 -4.41
CA SER A 32 -6.56 -0.75 -4.63
C SER A 32 -6.83 -0.75 -6.11
N ARG A 33 -7.37 -1.83 -6.63
CA ARG A 33 -7.75 -1.82 -8.03
C ARG A 33 -9.12 -1.22 -8.26
N LYS A 34 -9.86 -0.91 -7.20
CA LYS A 34 -11.17 -0.28 -7.33
C LYS A 34 -11.17 1.07 -6.66
N GLU A 35 -11.46 2.07 -7.44
CA GLU A 35 -11.46 3.43 -6.94
C GLU A 35 -12.46 3.64 -5.81
N GLU A 36 -13.62 3.03 -5.90
CA GLU A 36 -14.63 3.19 -4.86
C GLU A 36 -14.16 2.68 -3.52
N ASN A 37 -13.48 1.54 -3.51
CA ASN A 37 -12.96 1.00 -2.27
C ASN A 37 -11.90 1.89 -1.68
N LEU A 38 -11.06 2.41 -2.55
CA LEU A 38 -10.00 3.31 -2.12
C LEU A 38 -10.59 4.57 -1.52
N GLU A 39 -11.56 5.16 -2.18
CA GLU A 39 -12.17 6.40 -1.69
C GLU A 39 -12.81 6.20 -0.33
N THR A 40 -13.49 5.09 -0.13
CA THR A 40 -14.12 4.80 1.13
C THR A 40 -13.11 4.74 2.26
N VAL A 41 -12.02 4.02 2.03
CA VAL A 41 -11.01 3.86 3.06
C VAL A 41 -10.28 5.17 3.33
N LEU A 42 -9.97 5.93 2.29
CA LEU A 42 -9.28 7.20 2.49
C LEU A 42 -10.16 8.21 3.21
N SER A 43 -11.46 8.13 2.98
CA SER A 43 -12.41 8.98 3.69
C SER A 43 -12.44 8.68 5.17
N ASP A 44 -12.31 7.41 5.53
CA ASP A 44 -12.34 7.00 6.92
C ASP A 44 -10.98 7.12 7.60
N ASN A 45 -9.91 7.25 6.82
CA ASN A 45 -8.55 7.25 7.34
C ASN A 45 -7.77 8.39 6.72
N SER A 46 -7.96 9.58 7.23
CA SER A 46 -7.44 10.78 6.58
C SER A 46 -5.92 10.82 6.48
N GLN A 47 -5.23 10.02 7.22
CA GLN A 47 -3.77 10.00 7.16
C GLN A 47 -3.24 9.06 6.09
N LEU A 48 -4.10 8.23 5.53
CA LEU A 48 -3.69 7.36 4.44
C LEU A 48 -3.75 8.10 3.13
N LYS A 49 -2.86 7.74 2.22
CA LYS A 49 -2.89 8.19 0.84
C LYS A 49 -2.99 6.96 -0.04
N GLY A 50 -3.41 7.13 -1.26
CA GLY A 50 -3.62 5.96 -2.07
C GLY A 50 -3.59 6.20 -3.56
N PHE A 51 -3.42 5.10 -4.27
CA PHE A 51 -3.45 5.09 -5.73
C PHE A 51 -4.28 3.91 -6.20
N VAL A 52 -4.95 4.10 -7.32
CA VAL A 52 -5.63 2.98 -7.96
C VAL A 52 -4.59 2.26 -8.80
N ALA A 53 -4.37 1.00 -8.50
CA ALA A 53 -3.41 0.20 -9.24
C ALA A 53 -3.72 -1.28 -9.05
N ARG A 54 -3.54 -2.04 -10.10
CA ARG A 54 -3.71 -3.48 -10.01
C ARG A 54 -2.42 -4.09 -9.49
N ALA A 55 -2.56 -5.01 -8.57
CA ALA A 55 -1.39 -5.65 -7.97
C ALA A 55 -0.61 -6.49 -8.98
N ASP A 56 -1.29 -6.98 -10.01
CA ASP A 56 -0.63 -7.83 -10.99
C ASP A 56 -0.06 -7.04 -12.17
N ASP A 57 -0.16 -5.74 -12.13
CA ASP A 57 0.36 -4.89 -13.20
C ASP A 57 1.70 -4.32 -12.76
N LEU A 58 2.77 -4.90 -13.27
CA LEU A 58 4.11 -4.49 -12.86
C LEU A 58 4.43 -3.05 -13.25
N ALA A 59 3.92 -2.62 -14.39
CA ALA A 59 4.16 -1.25 -14.81
C ALA A 59 3.47 -0.26 -13.87
N ALA A 60 2.24 -0.57 -13.47
CA ALA A 60 1.52 0.29 -12.53
C ALA A 60 2.19 0.30 -11.17
N ALA A 61 2.68 -0.85 -10.73
CA ALA A 61 3.37 -0.92 -9.46
C ALA A 61 4.64 -0.07 -9.47
N SER A 62 5.39 -0.17 -10.55
CA SER A 62 6.62 0.60 -10.69
C SER A 62 6.33 2.10 -10.70
N GLU A 63 5.30 2.51 -11.41
CA GLU A 63 4.90 3.90 -11.45
C GLU A 63 4.46 4.41 -10.10
N THR A 64 3.71 3.59 -9.36
CA THR A 64 3.26 3.97 -8.04
C THR A 64 4.44 4.20 -7.11
N CYS A 65 5.39 3.27 -7.11
CA CYS A 65 6.58 3.43 -6.29
C CYS A 65 7.34 4.69 -6.65
N LYS A 66 7.44 4.97 -7.94
CA LYS A 66 8.15 6.14 -8.40
C LYS A 66 7.47 7.44 -7.96
N LYS A 67 6.15 7.47 -8.04
CA LYS A 67 5.41 8.63 -7.57
C LYS A 67 5.60 8.86 -6.08
N ILE A 68 5.62 7.79 -5.31
CA ILE A 68 5.84 7.90 -3.87
C ILE A 68 7.21 8.46 -3.58
N VAL A 69 8.22 7.96 -4.25
CA VAL A 69 9.57 8.45 -4.05
C VAL A 69 9.68 9.91 -4.46
N ASP A 70 9.01 10.29 -5.54
CA ASP A 70 9.02 11.69 -5.98
C ASP A 70 8.38 12.61 -4.96
N GLU A 71 7.34 12.14 -4.28
CA GLU A 71 6.64 12.98 -3.31
C GLU A 71 7.31 13.02 -1.96
N THR A 72 7.90 11.92 -1.53
CA THR A 72 8.38 11.80 -0.16
C THR A 72 9.89 11.72 -0.04
N GLY A 73 10.55 11.44 -1.13
CA GLY A 73 11.99 11.25 -1.12
C GLY A 73 12.43 9.82 -0.92
N SER A 74 11.56 8.94 -0.48
CA SER A 74 11.96 7.55 -0.27
C SER A 74 10.76 6.65 -0.12
N LEU A 75 10.98 5.37 -0.33
CA LEU A 75 10.03 4.33 -0.01
C LEU A 75 10.80 3.29 0.79
N ASP A 76 10.49 3.20 2.06
CA ASP A 76 11.28 2.38 2.98
C ASP A 76 10.78 0.95 3.09
N VAL A 77 9.48 0.74 2.94
CA VAL A 77 8.90 -0.59 3.07
C VAL A 77 7.80 -0.76 2.02
N LEU A 78 7.78 -1.91 1.40
CA LEU A 78 6.72 -2.28 0.48
C LEU A 78 6.12 -3.59 0.98
N ILE A 79 4.84 -3.55 1.34
CA ILE A 79 4.13 -4.74 1.76
C ILE A 79 3.21 -5.15 0.62
N ASN A 80 3.50 -6.28 0.01
CA ASN A 80 2.70 -6.76 -1.09
C ASN A 80 1.61 -7.68 -0.58
N ASN A 81 0.47 -7.08 -0.29
CA ASN A 81 -0.64 -7.81 0.32
C ASN A 81 -1.75 -8.14 -0.66
N ALA A 82 -1.72 -7.57 -1.83
CA ALA A 82 -2.82 -7.72 -2.74
C ALA A 82 -2.80 -9.03 -3.49
N GLY A 83 -1.86 -9.82 -3.31
CA GLY A 83 -1.77 -11.03 -4.08
C GLY A 83 -2.80 -11.99 -3.70
N THR A 84 -3.23 -12.74 -4.61
CA THR A 84 -4.04 -13.80 -4.27
C THR A 84 -3.22 -14.98 -4.29
N ASN A 85 -2.13 -14.94 -3.79
CA ASN A 85 -1.24 -16.01 -3.83
C ASN A 85 -1.71 -17.14 -2.98
N PRO A 86 -2.20 -18.15 -3.56
CA PRO A 86 -2.75 -19.23 -2.78
C PRO A 86 -1.71 -19.96 -2.00
N SER A 87 -0.53 -19.91 -2.41
CA SER A 87 0.45 -20.56 -1.63
C SER A 87 0.82 -19.72 -0.48
N GLY A 88 0.27 -18.70 -0.43
CA GLY A 88 0.41 -17.95 0.61
C GLY A 88 1.61 -17.45 0.96
N GLY A 89 2.18 -17.68 0.96
CA GLY A 89 3.03 -17.17 1.46
C GLY A 89 3.56 -16.10 1.34
N SER A 90 3.68 -15.98 0.89
CA SER A 90 4.29 -15.09 0.67
C SER A 90 4.38 -13.92 1.08
N LEU A 91 3.77 -13.65 1.50
CA LEU A 91 3.71 -12.45 1.74
C LEU A 91 4.77 -11.87 2.29
N MET A 92 5.38 -12.28 2.66
CA MET A 92 6.23 -11.71 3.26
C MET A 92 7.29 -11.32 2.79
N ASP A 93 7.47 -11.37 2.12
CA ASP A 93 8.42 -11.05 1.62
C ASP A 93 8.79 -9.86 1.56
N VAL A 94 8.87 -9.43 2.07
CA VAL A 94 9.08 -8.31 2.10
C VAL A 94 10.24 -7.91 2.16
N ASP A 95 10.76 -7.92 2.22
CA ASP A 95 11.65 -7.54 2.29
C ASP A 95 12.17 -6.63 2.25
N LEU A 96 12.52 -6.29 2.40
CA LEU A 96 12.95 -5.51 2.43
C LEU A 96 13.75 -5.22 2.35
#